data_aa9d14e434535211e40248b7766b6ff8
#
_entry.id   aa9d14e434535211e40248b7766b6ff8
#
_cell.length_a   1.000
_cell.length_b   1.000
_cell.length_c   1.000
_cell.angle_alpha   90.00
_cell.angle_beta   90.00
_cell.angle_gamma   90.00
#
_symmetry.space_group_name_H-M   'P 1'
#
loop_
_entity.id
_entity.type
_entity.pdbx_description
1 polymer ?
#
loop_
_entity_poly.entity_id
_entity_poly.type
_entity_poly.pdbx_seq_one_letter_code
_entity_poly.pdbx_strand_id
1 'polypeptide(L)'
;MIPADKASRTFTMMNGDRALMRQGELIKAELLRLASLDNQEGISSWESYELRGRYARTWDNWFHWWMQDEVKDWLGLNEKSVGIEWLLTTVQSTYLKNNKAKDLNDLTFESFKRDVLGNTPKQAKDAFKRIQQTQKRFEDVFNNAIEFNKIGGILYMFDKNNKTSFINQYFTQGVSMEDLNNIFVKSFLGLTYKEILTDDEKTFQDKRTKVEEQLFLNSDVYNDKKNDGAYNQAIYYFLRRNIEEDCKQNGLNGRKFDFSILRNRSIEHIYPKSCVVHQDNNVFKNGSEEVVSTVTDKMIWREKIGNFTAANQTKAITEHSLGNMVLLYGRDNSVFGAKMFDKKKDVFFNPMETKIFRSRNLLHSVFIFAVNKTWGASEILDNHKKYYREFVQTYYEH
;
A
#
# COMPACT_ATOMS: atom_id res chain seq x y z
N MET A 1 38.25 -23.71 30.56
CA MET A 1 38.13 -23.08 29.22
C MET A 1 37.42 -24.04 28.31
N ILE A 2 36.30 -23.65 27.74
CA ILE A 2 35.56 -24.48 26.76
C ILE A 2 36.27 -24.28 25.40
N PRO A 3 36.67 -25.37 24.70
CA PRO A 3 37.24 -25.28 23.36
C PRO A 3 36.33 -24.50 22.41
N ALA A 4 36.89 -23.69 21.51
CA ALA A 4 36.16 -22.80 20.63
C ALA A 4 35.13 -23.51 19.73
N ASP A 5 35.38 -24.74 19.33
CA ASP A 5 34.48 -25.62 18.58
C ASP A 5 33.25 -26.06 19.40
N LYS A 6 33.40 -26.16 20.73
CA LYS A 6 32.30 -26.49 21.66
C LYS A 6 31.55 -25.27 22.15
N ALA A 7 32.15 -24.08 22.11
CA ALA A 7 31.51 -22.85 22.58
C ALA A 7 30.25 -22.49 21.76
N SER A 8 30.32 -22.63 20.43
CA SER A 8 29.16 -22.42 19.54
C SER A 8 28.04 -23.43 19.81
N ARG A 9 28.41 -24.72 20.01
CA ARG A 9 27.46 -25.81 20.28
C ARG A 9 26.82 -25.64 21.67
N THR A 10 27.62 -25.28 22.67
CA THR A 10 27.13 -25.00 24.03
C THR A 10 26.22 -23.79 24.06
N PHE A 11 26.56 -22.73 23.31
CA PHE A 11 25.72 -21.53 23.17
C PHE A 11 24.37 -21.87 22.52
N THR A 12 24.39 -22.70 21.46
CA THR A 12 23.16 -23.18 20.79
C THR A 12 22.34 -24.07 21.73
N MET A 13 22.94 -24.93 22.51
CA MET A 13 22.24 -25.78 23.48
C MET A 13 21.72 -25.02 24.70
N MET A 14 22.40 -23.96 25.15
CA MET A 14 21.95 -23.13 26.29
C MET A 14 20.80 -22.19 25.92
N ASN A 15 20.70 -21.79 24.66
CA ASN A 15 19.65 -20.92 24.17
C ASN A 15 18.39 -21.65 23.70
N GLY A 16 18.40 -22.98 23.62
CA GLY A 16 17.28 -23.79 23.12
C GLY A 16 16.81 -23.30 21.74
N ASP A 17 15.54 -23.46 21.41
CA ASP A 17 14.90 -22.91 20.20
C ASP A 17 14.80 -21.37 20.19
N ARG A 18 15.54 -20.68 21.02
CA ARG A 18 15.57 -19.22 21.08
C ARG A 18 16.40 -18.67 19.95
N ALA A 19 15.68 -18.26 18.93
CA ALA A 19 16.06 -17.30 17.91
C ALA A 19 17.50 -17.40 17.39
N LEU A 20 17.70 -18.13 16.31
CA LEU A 20 18.84 -17.91 15.42
C LEU A 20 19.01 -16.38 15.24
N MET A 21 20.21 -15.87 15.47
CA MET A 21 20.51 -14.45 15.25
C MET A 21 20.11 -14.09 13.81
N ARG A 22 19.33 -13.03 13.67
CA ARG A 22 18.88 -12.59 12.35
C ARG A 22 20.06 -12.08 11.54
N GLN A 23 19.95 -12.12 10.22
CA GLN A 23 21.04 -11.71 9.32
C GLN A 23 21.48 -10.27 9.60
N GLY A 24 20.54 -9.37 9.86
CA GLY A 24 20.83 -7.98 10.22
C GLY A 24 21.64 -7.83 11.50
N GLU A 25 21.45 -8.70 12.49
CA GLU A 25 22.22 -8.68 13.76
C GLU A 25 23.66 -9.17 13.55
N LEU A 26 23.86 -10.21 12.73
CA LEU A 26 25.18 -10.68 12.36
C LEU A 26 25.95 -9.62 11.58
N ILE A 27 25.30 -8.94 10.64
CA ILE A 27 25.86 -7.84 9.87
C ILE A 27 26.24 -6.68 10.79
N LYS A 28 25.36 -6.28 11.76
CA LYS A 28 25.65 -5.28 12.77
C LYS A 28 26.89 -5.61 13.56
N ALA A 29 26.96 -6.83 14.11
CA ALA A 29 28.06 -7.27 14.95
C ALA A 29 29.41 -7.21 14.21
N GLU A 30 29.45 -7.71 12.98
CA GLU A 30 30.67 -7.70 12.15
C GLU A 30 31.06 -6.29 11.71
N LEU A 31 30.10 -5.45 11.32
CA LEU A 31 30.34 -4.06 10.98
C LEU A 31 30.95 -3.29 12.16
N LEU A 32 30.39 -3.42 13.34
CA LEU A 32 30.91 -2.78 14.55
C LEU A 32 32.31 -3.29 14.91
N ARG A 33 32.54 -4.59 14.75
CA ARG A 33 33.86 -5.21 14.98
C ARG A 33 34.90 -4.65 14.00
N LEU A 34 34.62 -4.71 12.69
CA LEU A 34 35.56 -4.24 11.65
C LEU A 34 35.82 -2.75 11.72
N ALA A 35 34.76 -1.92 11.84
CA ALA A 35 34.89 -0.46 11.86
C ALA A 35 35.69 0.06 13.05
N SER A 36 35.71 -0.69 14.18
CA SER A 36 36.45 -0.33 15.37
C SER A 36 37.84 -0.96 15.48
N LEU A 37 38.21 -1.84 14.53
CA LEU A 37 39.59 -2.28 14.38
C LEU A 37 40.40 -1.16 13.75
N ASP A 38 41.45 -0.75 14.42
CA ASP A 38 42.42 0.17 13.84
C ASP A 38 43.72 -0.55 13.60
N ASN A 39 44.22 -0.44 12.37
CA ASN A 39 45.52 -0.97 11.99
C ASN A 39 46.62 0.11 12.01
N GLN A 40 46.27 1.33 12.50
CA GLN A 40 47.27 2.42 12.61
C GLN A 40 47.79 2.48 14.04
N GLU A 41 49.09 2.31 14.20
CA GLU A 41 49.79 2.59 15.44
C GLU A 41 49.45 4.03 15.88
N GLY A 42 48.77 4.20 16.99
CA GLY A 42 48.49 5.52 17.60
C GLY A 42 47.04 5.86 17.91
N ILE A 43 46.07 5.01 17.53
CA ILE A 43 44.67 5.24 17.96
C ILE A 43 44.45 4.57 19.32
N SER A 44 43.97 5.33 20.27
CA SER A 44 43.69 4.86 21.61
C SER A 44 42.53 3.87 21.64
N SER A 45 42.57 2.89 22.53
CA SER A 45 41.46 1.96 22.75
C SER A 45 40.15 2.70 23.06
N TRP A 46 40.21 3.88 23.64
CA TRP A 46 39.08 4.75 23.95
C TRP A 46 38.38 5.24 22.67
N GLU A 47 39.11 5.70 21.66
CA GLU A 47 38.53 6.16 20.38
C GLU A 47 37.83 5.05 19.64
N SER A 48 38.37 3.83 19.68
CA SER A 48 37.75 2.64 19.12
C SER A 48 36.43 2.31 19.84
N TYR A 49 36.38 2.43 21.17
CA TYR A 49 35.16 2.23 21.95
C TYR A 49 34.10 3.30 21.64
N GLU A 50 34.51 4.57 21.57
CA GLU A 50 33.59 5.66 21.26
C GLU A 50 32.99 5.51 19.86
N LEU A 51 33.80 5.17 18.85
CA LEU A 51 33.34 4.91 17.50
C LEU A 51 32.34 3.76 17.46
N ARG A 52 32.66 2.64 18.13
CA ARG A 52 31.75 1.50 18.23
C ARG A 52 30.44 1.88 18.90
N GLY A 53 30.49 2.61 20.00
CA GLY A 53 29.30 3.10 20.71
C GLY A 53 28.44 4.02 19.86
N ARG A 54 29.04 4.93 19.11
CA ARG A 54 28.34 5.83 18.20
C ARG A 54 27.65 5.07 17.05
N TYR A 55 28.35 4.13 16.41
CA TYR A 55 27.78 3.33 15.35
C TYR A 55 26.65 2.41 15.85
N ALA A 56 26.81 1.83 17.03
CA ALA A 56 25.78 1.01 17.66
C ALA A 56 24.50 1.82 17.93
N ARG A 57 24.62 3.00 18.55
CA ARG A 57 23.47 3.89 18.79
C ARG A 57 22.76 4.32 17.51
N THR A 58 23.54 4.64 16.46
CA THR A 58 22.98 5.00 15.16
C THR A 58 22.20 3.85 14.54
N TRP A 59 22.75 2.63 14.60
CA TRP A 59 22.07 1.41 14.11
C TRP A 59 20.77 1.15 14.89
N ASP A 60 20.79 1.28 16.20
CA ASP A 60 19.63 1.06 17.04
C ASP A 60 18.51 2.08 16.73
N ASN A 61 18.86 3.34 16.45
CA ASN A 61 17.92 4.34 15.98
C ASN A 61 17.28 3.93 14.64
N TRP A 62 18.07 3.44 13.68
CA TRP A 62 17.53 2.93 12.40
C TRP A 62 16.61 1.74 12.65
N PHE A 63 17.02 0.77 13.45
CA PHE A 63 16.19 -0.37 13.80
C PHE A 63 14.85 0.04 14.38
N HIS A 64 14.82 0.98 15.32
CA HIS A 64 13.58 1.51 15.89
C HIS A 64 12.71 2.21 14.85
N TRP A 65 13.30 2.96 13.93
CA TRP A 65 12.52 3.58 12.84
C TRP A 65 11.83 2.53 11.96
N TRP A 66 12.53 1.48 11.57
CA TRP A 66 11.98 0.40 10.77
C TRP A 66 10.92 -0.45 11.51
N MET A 67 10.88 -0.39 12.83
CA MET A 67 9.89 -1.09 13.65
C MET A 67 8.59 -0.30 13.85
N GLN A 68 8.53 0.97 13.47
CA GLN A 68 7.32 1.79 13.58
C GLN A 68 6.19 1.21 12.70
N ASP A 69 4.98 1.18 13.25
CA ASP A 69 3.82 0.63 12.55
C ASP A 69 3.52 1.39 11.26
N GLU A 70 3.66 2.72 11.27
CA GLU A 70 3.46 3.56 10.09
C GLU A 70 4.44 3.21 8.96
N VAL A 71 5.72 2.94 9.27
CA VAL A 71 6.73 2.50 8.30
C VAL A 71 6.39 1.12 7.75
N LYS A 72 5.97 0.19 8.62
CA LYS A 72 5.56 -1.15 8.22
C LYS A 72 4.32 -1.11 7.30
N ASP A 73 3.32 -0.32 7.67
CA ASP A 73 2.11 -0.17 6.86
C ASP A 73 2.41 0.46 5.50
N TRP A 74 3.23 1.50 5.47
CA TRP A 74 3.67 2.15 4.24
C TRP A 74 4.36 1.19 3.26
N LEU A 75 5.26 0.34 3.74
CA LEU A 75 6.02 -0.60 2.90
C LEU A 75 5.28 -1.94 2.70
N GLY A 76 4.14 -2.14 3.34
CA GLY A 76 3.39 -3.40 3.29
C GLY A 76 4.17 -4.56 3.93
N LEU A 77 4.93 -4.28 4.99
CA LEU A 77 5.66 -5.30 5.74
C LEU A 77 4.70 -6.05 6.67
N ASN A 78 4.85 -7.37 6.71
CA ASN A 78 4.11 -8.17 7.69
C ASN A 78 4.79 -8.11 9.08
N GLU A 79 4.11 -8.59 10.11
CA GLU A 79 4.61 -8.58 11.49
C GLU A 79 5.95 -9.33 11.68
N LYS A 80 6.22 -10.33 10.83
CA LYS A 80 7.44 -11.14 10.88
C LYS A 80 8.61 -10.51 10.12
N SER A 81 8.35 -9.51 9.27
CA SER A 81 9.38 -8.85 8.46
C SER A 81 10.22 -7.92 9.34
N VAL A 82 11.52 -7.96 9.16
CA VAL A 82 12.45 -7.02 9.79
C VAL A 82 12.81 -5.97 8.74
N GLY A 83 12.22 -4.78 8.87
CA GLY A 83 12.37 -3.72 7.88
C GLY A 83 13.81 -3.31 7.59
N ILE A 84 14.72 -3.40 8.59
CA ILE A 84 16.13 -3.09 8.37
C ILE A 84 16.80 -4.01 7.34
N GLU A 85 16.28 -5.21 7.11
CA GLU A 85 16.78 -6.11 6.06
C GLU A 85 16.51 -5.55 4.66
N TRP A 86 15.44 -4.78 4.48
CA TRP A 86 15.18 -4.04 3.24
C TRP A 86 16.24 -2.98 2.97
N LEU A 87 16.61 -2.21 4.01
CA LEU A 87 17.70 -1.25 3.92
C LEU A 87 18.99 -1.93 3.48
N LEU A 88 19.37 -3.02 4.14
CA LEU A 88 20.62 -3.73 3.86
C LEU A 88 20.64 -4.33 2.46
N THR A 89 19.53 -4.93 2.02
CA THR A 89 19.40 -5.47 0.66
C THR A 89 19.49 -4.37 -0.40
N THR A 90 18.84 -3.23 -0.16
CA THR A 90 18.93 -2.06 -1.05
C THR A 90 20.38 -1.57 -1.15
N VAL A 91 21.09 -1.45 -0.02
CA VAL A 91 22.50 -1.09 0.00
C VAL A 91 23.33 -2.13 -0.77
N GLN A 92 23.13 -3.42 -0.52
CA GLN A 92 23.86 -4.48 -1.22
C GLN A 92 23.66 -4.39 -2.75
N SER A 93 22.44 -4.08 -3.20
CA SER A 93 22.14 -3.91 -4.63
C SER A 93 22.97 -2.80 -5.29
N THR A 94 23.38 -1.76 -4.53
CA THR A 94 24.25 -0.69 -5.06
C THR A 94 25.68 -1.13 -5.35
N TYR A 95 26.13 -2.23 -4.74
CA TYR A 95 27.49 -2.77 -4.95
C TYR A 95 27.56 -3.81 -6.07
N LEU A 96 26.43 -4.33 -6.54
CA LEU A 96 26.41 -5.36 -7.58
C LEU A 96 26.62 -4.74 -8.96
N LYS A 97 27.75 -5.07 -9.60
CA LYS A 97 28.17 -4.49 -10.90
C LYS A 97 27.24 -4.74 -12.09
N ASN A 98 26.27 -5.64 -11.98
CA ASN A 98 25.45 -6.07 -13.11
C ASN A 98 23.95 -5.74 -12.95
N ASN A 99 23.57 -4.77 -12.15
CA ASN A 99 22.16 -4.38 -11.91
C ASN A 99 21.20 -5.56 -11.64
N LYS A 100 21.73 -6.72 -11.22
CA LYS A 100 20.91 -7.82 -10.73
C LYS A 100 20.45 -7.42 -9.32
N ALA A 101 19.28 -6.80 -9.27
CA ALA A 101 18.61 -6.53 -8.01
C ALA A 101 18.53 -7.84 -7.22
N LYS A 102 19.07 -7.85 -5.99
CA LYS A 102 18.87 -8.99 -5.10
C LYS A 102 17.44 -8.97 -4.59
N ASP A 103 16.84 -10.15 -4.50
CA ASP A 103 15.57 -10.29 -3.81
C ASP A 103 15.71 -9.81 -2.36
N LEU A 104 14.72 -9.03 -1.89
CA LEU A 104 14.67 -8.50 -0.52
C LEU A 104 14.74 -9.59 0.58
N ASN A 105 14.57 -10.86 0.21
CA ASN A 105 14.65 -11.97 1.14
C ASN A 105 15.93 -12.81 0.98
N ASP A 106 16.83 -12.46 0.07
CA ASP A 106 18.08 -13.18 -0.17
C ASP A 106 19.26 -12.61 0.61
N LEU A 107 18.98 -11.74 1.59
CA LEU A 107 20.01 -11.19 2.46
C LEU A 107 20.62 -12.32 3.31
N THR A 108 21.90 -12.58 3.11
CA THR A 108 22.70 -13.42 3.98
C THR A 108 23.90 -12.63 4.49
N PHE A 109 24.35 -12.98 5.71
CA PHE A 109 25.54 -12.36 6.29
C PHE A 109 26.76 -12.52 5.39
N GLU A 110 26.98 -13.74 4.87
CA GLU A 110 28.12 -14.08 4.01
C GLU A 110 28.11 -13.25 2.73
N SER A 111 26.96 -13.14 2.06
CA SER A 111 26.83 -12.36 0.84
C SER A 111 27.04 -10.87 1.11
N PHE A 112 26.45 -10.33 2.17
CA PHE A 112 26.59 -8.93 2.54
C PHE A 112 28.04 -8.60 2.95
N LYS A 113 28.69 -9.48 3.71
CA LYS A 113 30.10 -9.33 4.07
C LYS A 113 30.99 -9.29 2.83
N ARG A 114 30.82 -10.23 1.90
CA ARG A 114 31.59 -10.28 0.66
C ARG A 114 31.39 -9.05 -0.21
N ASP A 115 30.12 -8.62 -0.39
CA ASP A 115 29.74 -7.61 -1.37
C ASP A 115 29.88 -6.18 -0.83
N VAL A 116 29.69 -5.96 0.48
CA VAL A 116 29.53 -4.63 1.09
C VAL A 116 30.55 -4.35 2.20
N LEU A 117 30.63 -5.20 3.23
CA LEU A 117 31.48 -4.91 4.40
C LEU A 117 32.96 -5.02 4.12
N GLY A 118 33.36 -5.99 3.28
CA GLY A 118 34.75 -6.34 3.10
C GLY A 118 35.42 -6.92 4.36
N ASN A 119 36.75 -6.76 4.46
CA ASN A 119 37.54 -7.29 5.57
C ASN A 119 38.43 -6.24 6.25
N THR A 120 38.32 -4.97 5.84
CA THR A 120 39.16 -3.89 6.40
C THR A 120 38.33 -2.84 7.13
N PRO A 121 38.90 -2.14 8.11
CA PRO A 121 38.22 -1.04 8.80
C PRO A 121 37.71 0.05 7.85
N LYS A 122 38.48 0.39 6.82
CA LYS A 122 38.10 1.39 5.82
C LYS A 122 36.84 0.95 5.07
N GLN A 123 36.79 -0.28 4.55
CA GLN A 123 35.62 -0.82 3.86
C GLN A 123 34.37 -0.82 4.75
N ALA A 124 34.50 -1.23 6.03
CA ALA A 124 33.42 -1.23 6.97
C ALA A 124 32.90 0.19 7.28
N LYS A 125 33.80 1.18 7.41
CA LYS A 125 33.42 2.60 7.58
C LYS A 125 32.69 3.15 6.34
N ASP A 126 33.17 2.80 5.15
CA ASP A 126 32.51 3.20 3.88
C ASP A 126 31.14 2.53 3.74
N ALA A 127 31.02 1.25 4.11
CA ALA A 127 29.73 0.54 4.17
C ALA A 127 28.74 1.21 5.13
N PHE A 128 29.19 1.55 6.35
CA PHE A 128 28.35 2.26 7.31
C PHE A 128 27.84 3.60 6.77
N LYS A 129 28.70 4.37 6.13
CA LYS A 129 28.34 5.64 5.50
C LYS A 129 27.27 5.45 4.41
N ARG A 130 27.38 4.41 3.59
CA ARG A 130 26.38 4.10 2.55
C ARG A 130 25.06 3.66 3.16
N ILE A 131 25.09 2.81 4.19
CA ILE A 131 23.86 2.42 4.93
C ILE A 131 23.18 3.68 5.49
N GLN A 132 23.95 4.59 6.09
CA GLN A 132 23.43 5.86 6.61
C GLN A 132 22.81 6.74 5.52
N GLN A 133 23.45 6.86 4.36
CA GLN A 133 22.93 7.64 3.24
C GLN A 133 21.63 7.05 2.69
N THR A 134 21.57 5.73 2.57
CA THR A 134 20.37 5.03 2.07
C THR A 134 19.23 5.14 3.10
N GLN A 135 19.54 4.98 4.41
CA GLN A 135 18.56 5.19 5.47
C GLN A 135 17.98 6.61 5.42
N LYS A 136 18.84 7.61 5.33
CA LYS A 136 18.41 9.01 5.23
C LYS A 136 17.46 9.21 4.05
N ARG A 137 17.74 8.60 2.91
CA ARG A 137 16.86 8.69 1.73
C ARG A 137 15.49 8.06 1.97
N PHE A 138 15.42 6.91 2.67
CA PHE A 138 14.14 6.34 3.10
C PHE A 138 13.38 7.30 4.02
N GLU A 139 14.05 7.94 4.98
CA GLU A 139 13.46 8.92 5.88
C GLU A 139 12.99 10.19 5.13
N ASP A 140 13.78 10.68 4.18
CA ASP A 140 13.42 11.86 3.35
C ASP A 140 12.15 11.57 2.54
N VAL A 141 12.06 10.40 1.89
CA VAL A 141 10.86 9.95 1.16
C VAL A 141 9.67 9.77 2.11
N PHE A 142 9.90 9.13 3.26
CA PHE A 142 8.87 8.96 4.27
C PHE A 142 8.30 10.30 4.76
N ASN A 143 9.11 11.34 4.83
CA ASN A 143 8.70 12.68 5.26
C ASN A 143 8.10 13.55 4.14
N ASN A 144 8.28 13.16 2.87
CA ASN A 144 7.62 13.80 1.74
C ASN A 144 6.27 13.14 1.48
N ALA A 145 5.17 13.79 1.82
CA ALA A 145 3.84 13.18 1.74
C ALA A 145 3.47 12.69 0.34
N ILE A 146 3.87 13.40 -0.73
CA ILE A 146 3.56 13.01 -2.11
C ILE A 146 4.31 11.74 -2.50
N GLU A 147 5.62 11.68 -2.25
CA GLU A 147 6.43 10.49 -2.52
C GLU A 147 6.00 9.31 -1.64
N PHE A 148 5.78 9.55 -0.34
CA PHE A 148 5.24 8.57 0.60
C PHE A 148 3.96 7.92 0.07
N ASN A 149 2.99 8.74 -0.33
CA ASN A 149 1.68 8.30 -0.79
C ASN A 149 1.80 7.45 -2.07
N LYS A 150 2.54 7.94 -3.07
CA LYS A 150 2.68 7.23 -4.35
C LYS A 150 3.45 5.93 -4.21
N ILE A 151 4.59 5.96 -3.51
CA ILE A 151 5.40 4.77 -3.27
C ILE A 151 4.62 3.72 -2.48
N GLY A 152 3.95 4.10 -1.39
CA GLY A 152 3.11 3.17 -0.63
C GLY A 152 2.00 2.54 -1.48
N GLY A 153 1.34 3.32 -2.35
CA GLY A 153 0.35 2.82 -3.30
C GLY A 153 0.95 1.83 -4.31
N ILE A 154 2.09 2.16 -4.91
CA ILE A 154 2.82 1.27 -5.85
C ILE A 154 3.21 -0.04 -5.15
N LEU A 155 3.78 0.04 -3.96
CA LEU A 155 4.19 -1.13 -3.19
C LEU A 155 3.02 -2.02 -2.80
N TYR A 156 1.84 -1.45 -2.58
CA TYR A 156 0.64 -2.24 -2.35
C TYR A 156 0.23 -3.04 -3.58
N MET A 157 0.33 -2.45 -4.77
CA MET A 157 -0.10 -3.09 -6.03
C MET A 157 0.89 -4.14 -6.54
N PHE A 158 2.17 -4.03 -6.20
CA PHE A 158 3.20 -4.92 -6.71
C PHE A 158 3.34 -6.21 -5.88
N ASP A 159 3.59 -7.31 -6.57
CA ASP A 159 4.08 -8.53 -5.94
C ASP A 159 5.52 -8.34 -5.41
N LYS A 160 6.03 -9.34 -4.72
CA LYS A 160 7.33 -9.31 -4.08
C LYS A 160 8.49 -8.97 -5.05
N ASN A 161 8.49 -9.55 -6.25
CA ASN A 161 9.58 -9.35 -7.22
C ASN A 161 9.54 -7.95 -7.81
N ASN A 162 8.35 -7.47 -8.14
CA ASN A 162 8.14 -6.11 -8.65
C ASN A 162 8.45 -5.05 -7.58
N LYS A 163 8.09 -5.29 -6.30
CA LYS A 163 8.49 -4.43 -5.16
C LYS A 163 10.01 -4.30 -5.07
N THR A 164 10.71 -5.42 -5.09
CA THR A 164 12.18 -5.46 -5.02
C THR A 164 12.82 -4.65 -6.14
N SER A 165 12.38 -4.89 -7.37
CA SER A 165 12.90 -4.21 -8.56
C SER A 165 12.64 -2.71 -8.50
N PHE A 166 11.42 -2.30 -8.15
CA PHE A 166 11.05 -0.89 -8.01
C PHE A 166 11.86 -0.18 -6.91
N ILE A 167 11.93 -0.76 -5.69
CA ILE A 167 12.68 -0.18 -4.57
C ILE A 167 14.14 -0.02 -4.93
N ASN A 168 14.77 -1.05 -5.48
CA ASN A 168 16.16 -0.99 -5.86
C ASN A 168 16.40 0.12 -6.87
N GLN A 169 15.61 0.22 -7.93
CA GLN A 169 15.77 1.29 -8.92
C GLN A 169 15.52 2.66 -8.31
N TYR A 170 14.42 2.83 -7.56
CA TYR A 170 14.06 4.12 -6.95
C TYR A 170 15.16 4.64 -6.01
N PHE A 171 15.66 3.81 -5.11
CA PHE A 171 16.63 4.22 -4.10
C PHE A 171 18.09 4.22 -4.57
N THR A 172 18.41 3.54 -5.67
CA THR A 172 19.80 3.51 -6.21
C THR A 172 20.02 4.50 -7.36
N GLN A 173 19.08 4.56 -8.31
CA GLN A 173 19.23 5.36 -9.54
C GLN A 173 18.41 6.65 -9.50
N GLY A 174 17.34 6.68 -8.69
CA GLY A 174 16.34 7.72 -8.70
C GLY A 174 15.30 7.49 -9.79
N VAL A 175 14.14 8.08 -9.57
CA VAL A 175 13.01 8.09 -10.51
C VAL A 175 12.48 9.53 -10.52
N SER A 176 12.19 10.09 -11.68
CA SER A 176 11.60 11.42 -11.77
C SER A 176 10.19 11.42 -11.15
N MET A 177 9.68 12.60 -10.79
CA MET A 177 8.31 12.69 -10.27
C MET A 177 7.27 12.35 -11.34
N GLU A 178 7.57 12.62 -12.61
CA GLU A 178 6.74 12.25 -13.76
C GLU A 178 6.67 10.73 -13.91
N ASP A 179 7.83 10.06 -13.93
CA ASP A 179 7.90 8.60 -13.98
C ASP A 179 7.22 7.96 -12.77
N LEU A 180 7.40 8.52 -11.58
CA LEU A 180 6.73 8.03 -10.37
C LEU A 180 5.21 8.13 -10.50
N ASN A 181 4.69 9.21 -11.10
CA ASN A 181 3.27 9.35 -11.40
C ASN A 181 2.79 8.29 -12.39
N ASN A 182 3.52 8.08 -13.47
CA ASN A 182 3.20 7.07 -14.48
C ASN A 182 3.21 5.66 -13.88
N ILE A 183 4.23 5.31 -13.10
CA ILE A 183 4.30 4.02 -12.39
C ILE A 183 3.11 3.87 -11.44
N PHE A 184 2.81 4.91 -10.65
CA PHE A 184 1.69 4.90 -9.70
C PHE A 184 0.36 4.64 -10.43
N VAL A 185 0.04 5.38 -11.46
CA VAL A 185 -1.22 5.24 -12.20
C VAL A 185 -1.32 3.87 -12.87
N LYS A 186 -0.28 3.45 -13.59
CA LYS A 186 -0.26 2.17 -14.32
C LYS A 186 -0.29 0.95 -13.39
N SER A 187 0.29 1.04 -12.18
CA SER A 187 0.24 -0.06 -11.20
C SER A 187 -1.19 -0.42 -10.78
N PHE A 188 -2.08 0.58 -10.66
CA PHE A 188 -3.49 0.37 -10.31
C PHE A 188 -4.36 -0.25 -11.42
N LEU A 189 -3.83 -0.41 -12.63
CA LEU A 189 -4.40 -1.28 -13.66
C LEU A 189 -3.93 -2.74 -13.55
N GLY A 190 -3.05 -3.03 -12.59
CA GLY A 190 -2.48 -4.36 -12.42
C GLY A 190 -1.32 -4.65 -13.38
N LEU A 191 -0.65 -3.64 -13.93
CA LEU A 191 0.60 -3.83 -14.63
C LEU A 191 1.73 -4.12 -13.65
N THR A 192 2.60 -5.03 -14.03
CA THR A 192 3.84 -5.30 -13.32
C THR A 192 4.86 -4.18 -13.57
N TYR A 193 5.85 -4.05 -12.69
CA TYR A 193 6.90 -3.05 -12.88
C TYR A 193 7.65 -3.22 -14.20
N LYS A 194 7.89 -4.46 -14.62
CA LYS A 194 8.54 -4.77 -15.91
C LYS A 194 7.67 -4.32 -17.09
N GLU A 195 6.36 -4.60 -17.08
CA GLU A 195 5.43 -4.18 -18.12
C GLU A 195 5.37 -2.65 -18.23
N ILE A 196 5.41 -1.94 -17.10
CA ILE A 196 5.46 -0.46 -17.09
C ILE A 196 6.75 0.06 -17.73
N LEU A 197 7.90 -0.54 -17.42
CA LEU A 197 9.20 -0.12 -17.97
C LEU A 197 9.36 -0.45 -19.46
N THR A 198 8.73 -1.50 -19.94
CA THR A 198 8.77 -1.87 -21.38
C THR A 198 7.84 -1.01 -22.21
N ASP A 199 6.91 -0.29 -21.59
CA ASP A 199 5.90 0.57 -22.19
C ASP A 199 5.14 -0.12 -23.34
N ASP A 200 4.77 -1.40 -23.11
CA ASP A 200 4.03 -2.20 -24.07
C ASP A 200 2.58 -1.72 -24.16
N GLU A 201 2.32 -0.93 -25.19
CA GLU A 201 1.02 -0.32 -25.43
C GLU A 201 -0.12 -1.36 -25.52
N LYS A 202 0.12 -2.51 -26.12
CA LYS A 202 -0.88 -3.58 -26.21
C LYS A 202 -1.27 -4.11 -24.83
N THR A 203 -0.27 -4.44 -24.00
CA THR A 203 -0.51 -4.91 -22.63
C THR A 203 -1.22 -3.85 -21.81
N PHE A 204 -0.86 -2.58 -21.97
CA PHE A 204 -1.54 -1.48 -21.30
C PHE A 204 -3.02 -1.38 -21.71
N GLN A 205 -3.32 -1.41 -23.02
CA GLN A 205 -4.68 -1.35 -23.54
C GLN A 205 -5.52 -2.54 -23.08
N ASP A 206 -4.98 -3.75 -23.11
CA ASP A 206 -5.68 -4.97 -22.67
C ASP A 206 -6.06 -4.87 -21.17
N LYS A 207 -5.13 -4.43 -20.32
CA LYS A 207 -5.37 -4.23 -18.88
C LYS A 207 -6.40 -3.14 -18.61
N ARG A 208 -6.28 -2.01 -19.29
CA ARG A 208 -7.20 -0.88 -19.19
C ARG A 208 -8.63 -1.31 -19.55
N THR A 209 -8.80 -1.97 -20.71
CA THR A 209 -10.11 -2.46 -21.16
C THR A 209 -10.70 -3.46 -20.18
N LYS A 210 -9.90 -4.40 -19.65
CA LYS A 210 -10.36 -5.34 -18.63
C LYS A 210 -10.87 -4.63 -17.38
N VAL A 211 -10.14 -3.64 -16.87
CA VAL A 211 -10.55 -2.87 -15.67
C VAL A 211 -11.79 -2.03 -15.95
N GLU A 212 -11.88 -1.42 -17.15
CA GLU A 212 -13.07 -0.67 -17.58
C GLU A 212 -14.32 -1.56 -17.58
N GLU A 213 -14.25 -2.74 -18.19
CA GLU A 213 -15.35 -3.70 -18.20
C GLU A 213 -15.76 -4.15 -16.81
N GLN A 214 -14.79 -4.47 -15.96
CA GLN A 214 -15.03 -4.92 -14.58
C GLN A 214 -15.69 -3.85 -13.70
N LEU A 215 -15.34 -2.58 -13.86
CA LEU A 215 -15.81 -1.52 -12.99
C LEU A 215 -17.05 -0.80 -13.52
N PHE A 216 -17.14 -0.60 -14.84
CA PHE A 216 -18.15 0.30 -15.41
C PHE A 216 -19.18 -0.41 -16.28
N LEU A 217 -18.85 -1.56 -16.84
CA LEU A 217 -19.77 -2.37 -17.63
C LEU A 217 -20.25 -3.63 -16.89
N ASN A 218 -19.98 -3.70 -15.59
CA ASN A 218 -20.44 -4.76 -14.70
C ASN A 218 -21.51 -4.20 -13.75
N SER A 219 -22.72 -4.75 -13.82
CA SER A 219 -23.83 -4.38 -12.93
C SER A 219 -23.71 -4.94 -11.50
N ASP A 220 -22.79 -5.89 -11.28
CA ASP A 220 -22.64 -6.59 -10.01
C ASP A 220 -21.19 -6.58 -9.49
N VAL A 221 -20.61 -5.40 -9.42
CA VAL A 221 -19.24 -5.18 -8.93
C VAL A 221 -19.07 -5.66 -7.50
N TYR A 222 -20.08 -5.44 -6.65
CA TYR A 222 -20.00 -5.75 -5.21
C TYR A 222 -19.89 -7.25 -4.92
N ASN A 223 -20.61 -8.10 -5.68
CA ASN A 223 -20.67 -9.54 -5.42
C ASN A 223 -19.59 -10.34 -6.17
N ASP A 224 -18.92 -9.73 -7.14
CA ASP A 224 -17.80 -10.37 -7.87
C ASP A 224 -16.51 -10.35 -7.03
N LYS A 225 -16.46 -11.21 -6.00
CA LYS A 225 -15.37 -11.34 -5.01
C LYS A 225 -14.30 -12.36 -5.39
N LYS A 226 -14.24 -12.80 -6.65
CA LYS A 226 -13.15 -13.64 -7.15
C LYS A 226 -11.81 -12.91 -7.02
N ASN A 227 -10.70 -13.65 -7.01
CA ASN A 227 -9.36 -13.06 -6.78
C ASN A 227 -9.07 -11.85 -7.69
N ASP A 228 -9.33 -11.92 -8.99
CA ASP A 228 -9.17 -10.79 -9.92
C ASP A 228 -10.53 -10.18 -10.30
N GLY A 229 -11.54 -10.32 -9.46
CA GLY A 229 -12.89 -9.86 -9.71
C GLY A 229 -13.09 -8.37 -9.53
N ALA A 230 -14.25 -7.89 -9.97
CA ALA A 230 -14.60 -6.47 -9.96
C ALA A 230 -14.57 -5.85 -8.54
N TYR A 231 -14.88 -6.60 -7.49
CA TYR A 231 -14.80 -6.12 -6.11
C TYR A 231 -13.38 -5.66 -5.72
N ASN A 232 -12.36 -6.45 -6.09
CA ASN A 232 -10.98 -6.06 -5.81
C ASN A 232 -10.56 -4.87 -6.68
N GLN A 233 -10.97 -4.81 -7.92
CA GLN A 233 -10.72 -3.66 -8.78
C GLN A 233 -11.38 -2.38 -8.23
N ALA A 234 -12.57 -2.48 -7.65
CA ALA A 234 -13.21 -1.35 -6.97
C ALA A 234 -12.40 -0.87 -5.74
N ILE A 235 -11.85 -1.80 -4.94
CA ILE A 235 -10.93 -1.44 -3.84
C ILE A 235 -9.72 -0.67 -4.39
N TYR A 236 -9.08 -1.15 -5.45
CA TYR A 236 -7.91 -0.51 -6.06
C TYR A 236 -8.27 0.87 -6.62
N TYR A 237 -9.40 1.00 -7.30
CA TYR A 237 -9.91 2.28 -7.78
C TYR A 237 -10.08 3.29 -6.64
N PHE A 238 -10.77 2.92 -5.57
CA PHE A 238 -11.02 3.83 -4.45
C PHE A 238 -9.75 4.12 -3.63
N LEU A 239 -8.84 3.17 -3.49
CA LEU A 239 -7.53 3.41 -2.86
C LEU A 239 -6.76 4.46 -3.64
N ARG A 240 -6.62 4.29 -4.96
CA ARG A 240 -5.95 5.26 -5.83
C ARG A 240 -6.56 6.64 -5.66
N ARG A 241 -7.91 6.76 -5.72
CA ARG A 241 -8.61 8.03 -5.57
C ARG A 241 -8.35 8.71 -4.23
N ASN A 242 -8.36 7.97 -3.13
CA ASN A 242 -8.07 8.52 -1.80
C ASN A 242 -6.61 8.99 -1.70
N ILE A 243 -5.67 8.21 -2.23
CA ILE A 243 -4.25 8.59 -2.27
C ILE A 243 -4.04 9.86 -3.10
N GLU A 244 -4.67 9.97 -4.27
CA GLU A 244 -4.63 11.17 -5.12
C GLU A 244 -5.19 12.41 -4.42
N GLU A 245 -6.32 12.27 -3.69
CA GLU A 245 -6.89 13.37 -2.92
C GLU A 245 -5.96 13.82 -1.79
N ASP A 246 -5.28 12.90 -1.11
CA ASP A 246 -4.27 13.24 -0.10
C ASP A 246 -3.04 13.94 -0.71
N CYS A 247 -2.63 13.56 -1.92
CA CYS A 247 -1.55 14.26 -2.63
C CYS A 247 -1.90 15.70 -3.00
N LYS A 248 -3.18 16.04 -3.18
CA LYS A 248 -3.64 17.39 -3.51
C LYS A 248 -3.78 18.33 -2.31
N GLN A 249 -3.75 17.78 -1.08
CA GLN A 249 -3.93 18.59 0.12
C GLN A 249 -2.69 19.44 0.41
N ASN A 250 -2.88 20.54 1.15
CA ASN A 250 -1.82 21.46 1.55
C ASN A 250 -0.98 22.01 0.36
N GLY A 251 -1.58 22.18 -0.79
CA GLY A 251 -0.90 22.62 -2.00
C GLY A 251 0.16 21.64 -2.44
N LEU A 252 1.44 22.05 -2.47
CA LEU A 252 2.56 21.19 -2.92
C LEU A 252 3.03 20.17 -1.88
N ASN A 253 2.59 20.28 -0.61
CA ASN A 253 3.12 19.44 0.46
C ASN A 253 2.37 18.10 0.60
N GLY A 254 1.09 18.01 0.20
CA GLY A 254 0.26 16.84 0.37
C GLY A 254 -0.07 16.54 1.84
N ARG A 255 -0.83 15.48 2.05
CA ARG A 255 -1.11 14.86 3.34
C ARG A 255 -0.75 13.37 3.25
N LYS A 256 -0.10 12.79 4.25
CA LYS A 256 0.19 11.36 4.27
C LYS A 256 -1.09 10.54 4.34
N PHE A 257 -1.19 9.57 3.45
CA PHE A 257 -2.26 8.59 3.43
C PHE A 257 -2.07 7.55 4.56
N ASP A 258 -3.15 7.15 5.22
CA ASP A 258 -3.11 6.11 6.28
C ASP A 258 -3.16 4.71 5.66
N PHE A 259 -2.00 4.11 5.40
CA PHE A 259 -1.89 2.76 4.83
C PHE A 259 -2.38 1.65 5.75
N SER A 260 -2.68 1.92 7.02
CA SER A 260 -3.27 0.93 7.92
C SER A 260 -4.65 0.42 7.45
N ILE A 261 -5.32 1.15 6.55
CA ILE A 261 -6.56 0.69 5.90
C ILE A 261 -6.37 -0.63 5.15
N LEU A 262 -5.16 -0.91 4.65
CA LEU A 262 -4.87 -2.14 3.92
C LEU A 262 -5.07 -3.40 4.75
N ARG A 263 -4.99 -3.30 6.07
CA ARG A 263 -5.23 -4.41 7.01
C ARG A 263 -6.72 -4.68 7.24
N ASN A 264 -7.57 -3.67 7.11
CA ASN A 264 -9.01 -3.78 7.45
C ASN A 264 -9.85 -2.81 6.61
N ARG A 265 -10.04 -3.13 5.34
CA ARG A 265 -10.80 -2.34 4.36
C ARG A 265 -12.10 -3.03 3.98
N SER A 266 -13.09 -2.25 3.60
CA SER A 266 -14.37 -2.73 3.10
C SER A 266 -14.97 -1.76 2.09
N ILE A 267 -15.67 -2.30 1.11
CA ILE A 267 -16.56 -1.52 0.23
C ILE A 267 -17.94 -1.51 0.87
N GLU A 268 -18.52 -0.34 0.95
CA GLU A 268 -19.86 -0.11 1.48
C GLU A 268 -20.80 0.47 0.43
N HIS A 269 -22.08 0.06 0.45
CA HIS A 269 -23.12 0.67 -0.35
C HIS A 269 -23.52 2.02 0.25
N ILE A 270 -23.45 3.07 -0.54
CA ILE A 270 -23.85 4.42 -0.10
C ILE A 270 -25.36 4.43 0.15
N TYR A 271 -26.16 4.00 -0.82
CA TYR A 271 -27.59 3.66 -0.62
C TYR A 271 -27.70 2.19 -0.24
N PRO A 272 -28.43 1.87 0.83
CA PRO A 272 -28.49 0.50 1.33
C PRO A 272 -29.14 -0.44 0.32
N LYS A 273 -28.48 -1.54 0.00
CA LYS A 273 -28.99 -2.53 -0.96
C LYS A 273 -30.34 -3.13 -0.56
N SER A 274 -30.60 -3.27 0.73
CA SER A 274 -31.91 -3.75 1.25
C SER A 274 -33.07 -2.81 0.94
N CYS A 275 -32.81 -1.56 0.52
CA CYS A 275 -33.83 -0.59 0.13
C CYS A 275 -33.93 -0.41 -1.39
N VAL A 276 -33.26 -1.24 -2.19
CA VAL A 276 -33.45 -1.30 -3.66
C VAL A 276 -34.27 -2.53 -3.98
N VAL A 277 -35.38 -2.34 -4.71
CA VAL A 277 -36.36 -3.41 -5.02
C VAL A 277 -36.34 -3.71 -6.51
N HIS A 278 -36.44 -4.98 -6.84
CA HIS A 278 -36.64 -5.46 -8.21
C HIS A 278 -37.64 -6.60 -8.23
N GLN A 279 -38.21 -6.87 -9.39
CA GLN A 279 -39.13 -7.98 -9.59
C GLN A 279 -38.40 -9.20 -10.16
N ASP A 280 -38.58 -10.34 -9.53
CA ASP A 280 -38.09 -11.63 -9.99
C ASP A 280 -39.21 -12.67 -9.91
N ASN A 281 -39.62 -13.24 -11.07
CA ASN A 281 -40.67 -14.27 -11.15
C ASN A 281 -41.97 -13.92 -10.38
N ASN A 282 -42.49 -12.71 -10.55
CA ASN A 282 -43.67 -12.17 -9.87
C ASN A 282 -43.52 -11.97 -8.33
N VAL A 283 -42.30 -12.04 -7.83
CA VAL A 283 -42.00 -11.76 -6.41
C VAL A 283 -41.09 -10.51 -6.37
N PHE A 284 -41.38 -9.63 -5.41
CA PHE A 284 -40.46 -8.49 -5.18
C PHE A 284 -39.31 -8.93 -4.26
N LYS A 285 -38.11 -8.66 -4.69
CA LYS A 285 -36.89 -8.91 -3.92
C LYS A 285 -36.13 -7.61 -3.69
N ASN A 286 -35.37 -7.56 -2.62
CA ASN A 286 -34.42 -6.46 -2.40
C ASN A 286 -33.03 -6.83 -2.94
N GLY A 287 -32.08 -5.87 -2.89
CA GLY A 287 -30.69 -6.10 -3.32
C GLY A 287 -29.89 -7.07 -2.46
N SER A 288 -30.49 -7.64 -1.40
CA SER A 288 -29.96 -8.78 -0.65
C SER A 288 -30.62 -10.11 -1.07
N GLU A 289 -31.44 -10.12 -2.14
CA GLU A 289 -32.23 -11.23 -2.64
C GLU A 289 -33.32 -11.74 -1.64
N GLU A 290 -33.67 -10.91 -0.67
CA GLU A 290 -34.74 -11.21 0.28
C GLU A 290 -36.10 -10.78 -0.27
N VAL A 291 -37.15 -11.59 -0.01
CA VAL A 291 -38.52 -11.29 -0.43
C VAL A 291 -39.04 -10.06 0.31
N VAL A 292 -39.58 -9.11 -0.44
CA VAL A 292 -40.17 -7.88 0.06
C VAL A 292 -41.69 -7.99 -0.04
N SER A 293 -42.39 -8.07 1.08
CA SER A 293 -43.84 -8.17 1.10
C SER A 293 -44.55 -6.84 0.84
N THR A 294 -43.90 -5.72 1.16
CA THR A 294 -44.45 -4.38 1.00
C THR A 294 -43.36 -3.40 0.57
N VAL A 295 -43.54 -2.79 -0.60
CA VAL A 295 -42.64 -1.71 -1.08
C VAL A 295 -43.04 -0.41 -0.41
N THR A 296 -42.12 0.24 0.27
CA THR A 296 -42.33 1.52 0.95
C THR A 296 -41.76 2.69 0.16
N ASP A 297 -42.20 3.91 0.45
CA ASP A 297 -41.71 5.15 -0.20
C ASP A 297 -40.20 5.39 -0.01
N LYS A 298 -39.56 4.71 0.94
CA LYS A 298 -38.12 4.75 1.19
C LYS A 298 -37.34 3.80 0.27
N MET A 299 -38.01 2.95 -0.47
CA MET A 299 -37.38 2.01 -1.40
C MET A 299 -37.35 2.59 -2.80
N ILE A 300 -36.28 2.33 -3.53
CA ILE A 300 -36.17 2.69 -4.94
C ILE A 300 -36.26 1.43 -5.81
N TRP A 301 -36.89 1.56 -6.94
CA TRP A 301 -36.90 0.51 -7.95
C TRP A 301 -35.57 0.46 -8.69
N ARG A 302 -34.97 -0.73 -8.85
CA ARG A 302 -33.70 -0.94 -9.54
C ARG A 302 -33.72 -0.35 -10.96
N GLU A 303 -34.83 -0.51 -11.67
CA GLU A 303 -35.01 -0.03 -13.04
C GLU A 303 -34.96 1.51 -13.13
N LYS A 304 -35.28 2.21 -12.04
CA LYS A 304 -35.22 3.69 -11.99
C LYS A 304 -33.79 4.23 -11.88
N ILE A 305 -32.81 3.40 -11.55
CA ILE A 305 -31.39 3.82 -11.55
C ILE A 305 -30.96 4.13 -12.98
N GLY A 306 -31.37 3.29 -13.93
CA GLY A 306 -31.18 3.54 -15.36
C GLY A 306 -29.98 2.80 -15.94
N ASN A 307 -29.58 3.21 -17.15
CA ASN A 307 -28.54 2.55 -17.93
C ASN A 307 -27.33 3.47 -18.12
N PHE A 308 -26.19 2.84 -18.33
CA PHE A 308 -24.94 3.50 -18.68
C PHE A 308 -24.36 2.89 -19.95
N THR A 309 -23.83 3.74 -20.84
CA THR A 309 -23.23 3.33 -22.11
C THR A 309 -21.76 3.76 -22.16
N ALA A 310 -20.87 2.81 -22.42
CA ALA A 310 -19.46 3.03 -22.70
C ALA A 310 -18.95 1.95 -23.66
N ALA A 311 -17.90 2.24 -24.43
CA ALA A 311 -17.29 1.28 -25.37
C ALA A 311 -18.32 0.56 -26.27
N ASN A 312 -19.37 1.29 -26.73
CA ASN A 312 -20.49 0.75 -27.55
C ASN A 312 -21.32 -0.35 -26.86
N GLN A 313 -21.24 -0.46 -25.53
CA GLN A 313 -22.06 -1.38 -24.73
C GLN A 313 -22.94 -0.59 -23.77
N THR A 314 -24.21 -1.00 -23.65
CA THR A 314 -25.14 -0.44 -22.67
C THR A 314 -25.41 -1.47 -21.58
N LYS A 315 -25.26 -1.08 -20.32
CA LYS A 315 -25.52 -1.92 -19.16
C LYS A 315 -26.45 -1.22 -18.16
N ALA A 316 -27.32 -2.02 -17.54
CA ALA A 316 -28.12 -1.53 -16.43
C ALA A 316 -27.23 -1.25 -15.21
N ILE A 317 -27.43 -0.11 -14.60
CA ILE A 317 -26.81 0.23 -13.30
C ILE A 317 -27.71 -0.26 -12.18
N THR A 318 -27.10 -0.92 -11.22
CA THR A 318 -27.79 -1.48 -10.04
C THR A 318 -27.22 -0.91 -8.76
N GLU A 319 -27.81 -1.27 -7.63
CA GLU A 319 -27.27 -0.99 -6.31
C GLU A 319 -25.86 -1.57 -6.08
N HIS A 320 -25.49 -2.61 -6.84
CA HIS A 320 -24.19 -3.29 -6.77
C HIS A 320 -23.15 -2.72 -7.75
N SER A 321 -23.50 -1.69 -8.52
CA SER A 321 -22.59 -1.00 -9.42
C SER A 321 -21.67 -0.03 -8.68
N LEU A 322 -20.49 0.28 -9.25
CA LEU A 322 -19.46 1.14 -8.66
C LEU A 322 -20.01 2.49 -8.19
N GLY A 323 -20.99 3.06 -8.90
CA GLY A 323 -21.59 4.36 -8.56
C GLY A 323 -22.25 4.43 -7.19
N ASN A 324 -22.66 3.29 -6.61
CA ASN A 324 -23.24 3.21 -5.27
C ASN A 324 -22.25 2.76 -4.21
N MET A 325 -20.95 2.86 -4.44
CA MET A 325 -19.93 2.29 -3.56
C MET A 325 -18.99 3.34 -3.02
N VAL A 326 -18.46 3.07 -1.84
CA VAL A 326 -17.43 3.86 -1.17
C VAL A 326 -16.50 2.96 -0.37
N LEU A 327 -15.23 3.34 -0.25
CA LEU A 327 -14.25 2.64 0.58
C LEU A 327 -14.33 3.13 2.03
N LEU A 328 -14.39 2.20 2.97
CA LEU A 328 -14.35 2.46 4.41
C LEU A 328 -13.34 1.53 5.11
N TYR A 329 -12.97 1.87 6.34
CA TYR A 329 -12.41 0.90 7.27
C TYR A 329 -13.48 -0.12 7.65
N GLY A 330 -13.14 -1.40 7.70
CA GLY A 330 -14.11 -2.48 7.92
C GLY A 330 -14.88 -2.35 9.24
N ARG A 331 -14.25 -1.82 10.31
CA ARG A 331 -14.95 -1.55 11.58
C ARG A 331 -16.01 -0.46 11.44
N ASP A 332 -15.72 0.58 10.66
CA ASP A 332 -16.65 1.68 10.45
C ASP A 332 -17.84 1.25 9.59
N ASN A 333 -17.61 0.34 8.65
CA ASN A 333 -18.66 -0.25 7.83
C ASN A 333 -19.74 -0.94 8.70
N SER A 334 -19.34 -1.65 9.75
CA SER A 334 -20.28 -2.30 10.68
C SER A 334 -21.21 -1.28 11.38
N VAL A 335 -20.74 -0.06 11.61
CA VAL A 335 -21.55 1.01 12.23
C VAL A 335 -22.57 1.57 11.24
N PHE A 336 -22.26 1.58 9.96
CA PHE A 336 -23.18 2.03 8.92
C PHE A 336 -24.38 1.11 8.80
N GLY A 337 -24.15 -0.19 8.66
CA GLY A 337 -25.22 -1.18 8.47
C GLY A 337 -26.16 -0.80 7.33
N ALA A 338 -27.44 -1.16 7.44
CA ALA A 338 -28.48 -0.83 6.45
C ALA A 338 -29.08 0.58 6.60
N LYS A 339 -28.34 1.54 7.22
CA LYS A 339 -28.87 2.89 7.41
C LYS A 339 -29.01 3.62 6.08
N MET A 340 -30.03 4.49 5.99
CA MET A 340 -30.23 5.42 4.88
C MET A 340 -29.10 6.47 4.85
N PHE A 341 -28.93 7.13 3.69
CA PHE A 341 -27.84 8.07 3.43
C PHE A 341 -27.75 9.20 4.46
N ASP A 342 -28.86 9.80 4.84
CA ASP A 342 -28.91 10.85 5.87
C ASP A 342 -28.32 10.38 7.20
N LYS A 343 -28.70 9.17 7.64
CA LYS A 343 -28.19 8.55 8.86
C LYS A 343 -26.72 8.13 8.76
N LYS A 344 -26.29 7.64 7.59
CA LYS A 344 -24.86 7.37 7.32
C LYS A 344 -24.04 8.66 7.39
N LYS A 345 -24.56 9.75 6.83
CA LYS A 345 -23.94 11.08 6.89
C LYS A 345 -23.83 11.60 8.32
N ASP A 346 -24.90 11.45 9.12
CA ASP A 346 -24.87 11.80 10.55
C ASP A 346 -23.78 11.01 11.28
N VAL A 347 -23.73 9.70 11.12
CA VAL A 347 -22.72 8.82 11.73
C VAL A 347 -21.31 9.24 11.27
N PHE A 348 -21.16 9.58 9.99
CA PHE A 348 -19.85 9.92 9.42
C PHE A 348 -19.28 11.21 10.02
N PHE A 349 -20.11 12.23 10.25
CA PHE A 349 -19.65 13.54 10.71
C PHE A 349 -19.89 13.85 12.18
N ASN A 350 -20.77 13.12 12.86
CA ASN A 350 -21.09 13.37 14.26
C ASN A 350 -20.14 12.63 15.22
N PRO A 351 -19.19 13.31 15.89
CA PRO A 351 -18.29 12.68 16.82
C PRO A 351 -18.98 12.18 18.11
N MET A 352 -20.19 12.61 18.39
CA MET A 352 -20.96 12.14 19.55
C MET A 352 -21.51 10.72 19.35
N GLU A 353 -21.80 10.33 18.11
CA GLU A 353 -22.23 8.97 17.77
C GLU A 353 -21.06 7.99 17.63
N THR A 354 -19.89 8.48 17.17
CA THR A 354 -18.73 7.65 16.94
C THR A 354 -17.44 8.37 17.36
N LYS A 355 -16.92 8.03 18.54
CA LYS A 355 -15.66 8.63 19.07
C LYS A 355 -14.47 8.36 18.16
N ILE A 356 -14.41 7.16 17.54
CA ILE A 356 -13.34 6.77 16.64
C ILE A 356 -13.98 6.27 15.35
N PHE A 357 -13.93 7.08 14.29
CA PHE A 357 -14.39 6.72 12.95
C PHE A 357 -13.27 7.03 11.96
N ARG A 358 -12.45 6.01 11.67
CA ARG A 358 -11.20 6.16 10.91
C ARG A 358 -11.43 6.53 9.45
N SER A 359 -12.59 6.16 8.91
CA SER A 359 -12.95 6.48 7.52
C SER A 359 -13.05 7.98 7.24
N ARG A 360 -13.05 8.84 8.27
CA ARG A 360 -12.85 10.30 8.11
C ARG A 360 -11.48 10.67 7.55
N ASN A 361 -10.52 9.75 7.59
CA ASN A 361 -9.21 9.93 6.95
C ASN A 361 -9.22 9.65 5.45
N LEU A 362 -10.30 9.09 4.90
CA LEU A 362 -10.45 8.77 3.49
C LEU A 362 -11.12 9.94 2.77
N LEU A 363 -10.33 10.85 2.18
CA LEU A 363 -10.84 12.13 1.64
C LEU A 363 -11.86 11.94 0.52
N HIS A 364 -11.65 10.97 -0.38
CA HIS A 364 -12.65 10.67 -1.40
C HIS A 364 -13.98 10.24 -0.78
N SER A 365 -13.95 9.41 0.28
CA SER A 365 -15.15 9.00 1.02
C SER A 365 -15.78 10.17 1.77
N VAL A 366 -14.96 11.04 2.38
CA VAL A 366 -15.42 12.29 3.01
C VAL A 366 -16.21 13.14 2.01
N PHE A 367 -15.70 13.35 0.79
CA PHE A 367 -16.37 14.17 -0.22
C PHE A 367 -17.74 13.60 -0.61
N ILE A 368 -17.90 12.29 -0.71
CA ILE A 368 -19.20 11.68 -1.01
C ILE A 368 -20.27 12.11 0.01
N PHE A 369 -19.95 12.01 1.30
CA PHE A 369 -20.90 12.37 2.36
C PHE A 369 -20.99 13.87 2.62
N ALA A 370 -19.96 14.67 2.33
CA ALA A 370 -19.95 16.09 2.56
C ALA A 370 -20.79 16.87 1.52
N VAL A 371 -20.60 16.59 0.23
CA VAL A 371 -21.17 17.40 -0.85
C VAL A 371 -22.60 17.00 -1.21
N ASN A 372 -23.00 15.75 -0.98
CA ASN A 372 -24.33 15.29 -1.34
C ASN A 372 -25.33 15.52 -0.22
N LYS A 373 -26.52 16.02 -0.56
CA LYS A 373 -27.63 16.19 0.38
C LYS A 373 -28.49 14.95 0.49
N THR A 374 -28.69 14.28 -0.63
CA THR A 374 -29.49 13.07 -0.79
C THR A 374 -28.67 12.03 -1.55
N TRP A 375 -29.11 10.78 -1.51
CA TRP A 375 -28.59 9.70 -2.32
C TRP A 375 -29.72 8.78 -2.70
N GLY A 376 -29.92 8.54 -4.00
CA GLY A 376 -30.98 7.71 -4.57
C GLY A 376 -30.62 7.27 -5.97
N ALA A 377 -31.60 6.95 -6.79
CA ALA A 377 -31.40 6.39 -8.13
C ALA A 377 -30.57 7.30 -9.05
N SER A 378 -30.88 8.60 -9.08
CA SER A 378 -30.18 9.59 -9.90
C SER A 378 -28.74 9.77 -9.46
N GLU A 379 -28.50 9.90 -8.16
CA GLU A 379 -27.16 10.09 -7.62
C GLU A 379 -26.26 8.87 -7.86
N ILE A 380 -26.80 7.65 -7.81
CA ILE A 380 -26.07 6.42 -8.15
C ILE A 380 -25.59 6.47 -9.59
N LEU A 381 -26.48 6.78 -10.54
CA LEU A 381 -26.14 6.85 -11.98
C LEU A 381 -25.16 8.00 -12.27
N ASP A 382 -25.38 9.18 -11.70
CA ASP A 382 -24.54 10.35 -11.93
C ASP A 382 -23.15 10.16 -11.35
N ASN A 383 -23.05 9.52 -10.17
CA ASN A 383 -21.76 9.18 -9.57
C ASN A 383 -21.03 8.10 -10.39
N HIS A 384 -21.75 7.12 -10.94
CA HIS A 384 -21.18 6.13 -11.85
C HIS A 384 -20.57 6.78 -13.10
N LYS A 385 -21.32 7.70 -13.73
CA LYS A 385 -20.83 8.48 -14.87
C LYS A 385 -19.65 9.39 -14.52
N LYS A 386 -19.65 9.96 -13.31
CA LYS A 386 -18.54 10.77 -12.80
C LYS A 386 -17.27 9.93 -12.68
N TYR A 387 -17.35 8.76 -12.05
CA TYR A 387 -16.22 7.84 -11.89
C TYR A 387 -15.68 7.36 -13.23
N TYR A 388 -16.55 7.11 -14.20
CA TYR A 388 -16.12 6.74 -15.55
C TYR A 388 -15.36 7.88 -16.24
N ARG A 389 -15.87 9.13 -16.18
CA ARG A 389 -15.14 10.29 -16.75
C ARG A 389 -13.75 10.44 -16.13
N GLU A 390 -13.64 10.28 -14.82
CA GLU A 390 -12.35 10.33 -14.12
C GLU A 390 -11.42 9.19 -14.56
N PHE A 391 -11.96 8.01 -14.81
CA PHE A 391 -11.21 6.88 -15.36
C PHE A 391 -10.70 7.18 -16.78
N VAL A 392 -11.55 7.71 -17.66
CA VAL A 392 -11.16 8.10 -19.01
C VAL A 392 -10.08 9.16 -18.98
N GLN A 393 -10.24 10.24 -18.20
CA GLN A 393 -9.23 11.27 -18.05
C GLN A 393 -7.87 10.71 -17.56
N THR A 394 -7.89 9.70 -16.71
CA THR A 394 -6.67 9.12 -16.16
C THR A 394 -5.95 8.19 -17.15
N TYR A 395 -6.68 7.45 -17.97
CA TYR A 395 -6.11 6.33 -18.72
C TYR A 395 -6.26 6.42 -20.25
N TYR A 396 -7.01 7.40 -20.78
CA TYR A 396 -7.22 7.57 -22.21
C TYR A 396 -6.76 8.92 -22.74
N GLU A 397 -6.63 9.94 -21.87
CA GLU A 397 -6.28 11.31 -22.26
C GLU A 397 -4.83 11.68 -21.92
N HIS A 398 -4.00 10.68 -21.53
CA HIS A 398 -2.59 10.87 -21.22
C HIS A 398 -1.69 10.12 -22.20
#